data_8c7b5e94546e6fa2dbf5c1ba2a3865a9
#
_entry.id   8c7b5e94546e6fa2dbf5c1ba2a3865a9
#
_cell.length_a   1.000
_cell.length_b   1.000
_cell.length_c   1.000
_cell.angle_alpha   90.00
_cell.angle_beta   90.00
_cell.angle_gamma   90.00
#
_symmetry.space_group_name_H-M   'P 1'
#
loop_
_entity.id
_entity.type
_entity.pdbx_description
1 polymer ?
#
loop_
_entity_poly.entity_id
_entity_poly.type
_entity_poly.pdbx_seq_one_letter_code
_entity_poly.pdbx_strand_id
1 'polypeptide(L)'
;VRFLEAQKLGAGKTNTHKIALPPYFGSVRVMVVASNGRASGAAEKVAEVKKPLLVQATLPRVVSTDEEVELPVTVFALEKGVGKIDLKVSANELFSAVGPRSKTIALSQSGEEVVTFRLKVNKETGVGKVRVTATSSGDSSVSEIELDVREPNPYVTTSEDYMLEPGKTIALRPLKDTGSAKLELSSIPSADLTRRMEYLVRYPH
;
A
#
# COMPACT_ATOMS: atom_id res chain seq x y z
N VAL A 1 1.44 1.24 -20.92
CA VAL A 1 1.47 0.86 -22.35
C VAL A 1 2.09 -0.52 -22.45
N ARG A 2 1.49 -1.39 -23.25
CA ARG A 2 2.00 -2.75 -23.53
C ARG A 2 2.19 -2.88 -25.03
N PHE A 3 3.38 -3.28 -25.46
CA PHE A 3 3.69 -3.54 -26.85
C PHE A 3 3.68 -5.05 -27.09
N LEU A 4 3.15 -5.44 -28.25
CA LEU A 4 3.26 -6.78 -28.78
C LEU A 4 4.33 -6.80 -29.89
N GLU A 5 5.01 -7.92 -30.02
CA GLU A 5 6.02 -8.11 -31.06
C GLU A 5 5.44 -8.05 -32.46
N ALA A 6 6.23 -7.57 -33.41
CA ALA A 6 5.85 -7.53 -34.81
C ALA A 6 5.70 -8.95 -35.36
N GLN A 7 4.60 -9.19 -36.07
CA GLN A 7 4.32 -10.49 -36.67
C GLN A 7 4.07 -10.36 -38.17
N LYS A 8 4.52 -11.33 -38.91
CA LYS A 8 4.24 -11.43 -40.35
C LYS A 8 2.84 -12.04 -40.56
N LEU A 9 2.03 -11.36 -41.34
CA LEU A 9 0.68 -11.81 -41.69
C LEU A 9 0.63 -12.07 -43.19
N GLY A 10 0.26 -13.30 -43.59
CA GLY A 10 0.07 -13.66 -44.99
C GLY A 10 -1.24 -13.11 -45.56
N ALA A 11 -1.32 -12.99 -46.88
CA ALA A 11 -2.54 -12.52 -47.56
C ALA A 11 -3.76 -13.38 -47.20
N GLY A 12 -4.86 -12.72 -46.82
CA GLY A 12 -6.10 -13.37 -46.40
C GLY A 12 -6.07 -14.10 -45.06
N LYS A 13 -4.99 -13.95 -44.29
CA LYS A 13 -4.86 -14.53 -42.94
C LYS A 13 -5.26 -13.55 -41.86
N THR A 14 -5.72 -14.12 -40.74
CA THR A 14 -6.06 -13.35 -39.52
C THR A 14 -5.19 -13.86 -38.37
N ASN A 15 -4.72 -12.95 -37.54
CA ASN A 15 -4.03 -13.28 -36.31
C ASN A 15 -4.82 -12.75 -35.10
N THR A 16 -4.93 -13.56 -34.06
CA THR A 16 -5.68 -13.24 -32.85
C THR A 16 -4.72 -13.17 -31.66
N HIS A 17 -4.71 -12.06 -30.96
CA HIS A 17 -3.92 -11.85 -29.76
C HIS A 17 -4.82 -11.81 -28.53
N LYS A 18 -4.51 -12.63 -27.53
CA LYS A 18 -5.15 -12.57 -26.20
C LYS A 18 -4.26 -11.77 -25.25
N ILE A 19 -4.79 -10.69 -24.73
CA ILE A 19 -4.08 -9.80 -23.82
C ILE A 19 -4.81 -9.81 -22.49
N ALA A 20 -4.15 -10.34 -21.44
CA ALA A 20 -4.67 -10.23 -20.09
C ALA A 20 -4.53 -8.77 -19.61
N LEU A 21 -5.63 -8.17 -19.21
CA LEU A 21 -5.66 -6.86 -18.59
C LEU A 21 -5.52 -7.04 -17.08
N PRO A 22 -4.70 -6.20 -16.39
CA PRO A 22 -4.73 -6.12 -14.92
C PRO A 22 -6.13 -5.68 -14.47
N PRO A 23 -6.46 -5.77 -13.17
CA PRO A 23 -7.67 -5.16 -12.63
C PRO A 23 -7.67 -3.66 -12.94
N TYR A 24 -8.43 -3.28 -13.95
CA TYR A 24 -8.49 -1.91 -14.47
C TYR A 24 -9.94 -1.59 -14.82
N PHE A 25 -10.32 -0.35 -14.54
CA PHE A 25 -11.61 0.23 -14.90
C PHE A 25 -11.37 1.48 -15.76
N GLY A 26 -12.06 1.58 -16.87
CA GLY A 26 -11.93 2.69 -17.79
C GLY A 26 -12.00 2.27 -19.27
N SER A 27 -11.14 2.81 -20.10
CA SER A 27 -11.07 2.46 -21.52
C SER A 27 -9.66 2.05 -21.92
N VAL A 28 -9.57 1.05 -22.78
CA VAL A 28 -8.31 0.58 -23.38
C VAL A 28 -8.32 0.96 -24.86
N ARG A 29 -7.28 1.66 -25.28
CA ARG A 29 -7.04 1.96 -26.70
C ARG A 29 -6.11 0.90 -27.28
N VAL A 30 -6.58 0.18 -28.27
CA VAL A 30 -5.79 -0.77 -29.05
C VAL A 30 -5.39 -0.08 -30.35
N MET A 31 -4.08 -0.09 -30.62
CA MET A 31 -3.51 0.47 -31.85
C MET A 31 -2.76 -0.63 -32.59
N VAL A 32 -2.98 -0.69 -33.91
CA VAL A 32 -2.29 -1.63 -34.79
C VAL A 32 -1.65 -0.83 -35.91
N VAL A 33 -0.37 -1.10 -36.17
CA VAL A 33 0.36 -0.54 -37.31
C VAL A 33 0.77 -1.69 -38.20
N ALA A 34 0.51 -1.59 -39.48
CA ALA A 34 0.92 -2.57 -40.46
C ALA A 34 1.71 -1.89 -41.58
N SER A 35 2.72 -2.60 -42.12
CA SER A 35 3.50 -2.12 -43.26
C SER A 35 3.82 -3.27 -44.21
N ASN A 36 3.86 -2.95 -45.50
CA ASN A 36 4.22 -3.87 -46.57
C ASN A 36 5.30 -3.23 -47.47
N GLY A 37 6.42 -2.80 -46.91
CA GLY A 37 7.54 -2.21 -47.65
C GLY A 37 7.24 -0.95 -48.48
N ARG A 38 6.11 -0.89 -49.17
CA ARG A 38 5.68 0.25 -50.00
C ARG A 38 4.47 0.99 -49.46
N ALA A 39 3.73 0.36 -48.58
CA ALA A 39 2.54 0.94 -47.97
C ALA A 39 2.54 0.68 -46.48
N SER A 40 2.06 1.63 -45.70
CA SER A 40 1.83 1.51 -44.26
C SER A 40 0.45 2.00 -43.92
N GLY A 41 -0.11 1.45 -42.87
CA GLY A 41 -1.41 1.85 -42.33
C GLY A 41 -1.44 1.63 -40.84
N ALA A 42 -2.32 2.40 -40.18
CA ALA A 42 -2.61 2.25 -38.76
C ALA A 42 -4.11 2.22 -38.55
N ALA A 43 -4.53 1.47 -37.55
CA ALA A 43 -5.91 1.46 -37.08
C ALA A 43 -5.92 1.51 -35.56
N GLU A 44 -6.94 2.12 -34.99
CA GLU A 44 -7.15 2.12 -33.56
C GLU A 44 -8.60 1.82 -33.20
N LYS A 45 -8.79 1.24 -32.03
CA LYS A 45 -10.12 1.01 -31.46
C LYS A 45 -10.04 1.19 -29.95
N VAL A 46 -11.03 1.91 -29.41
CA VAL A 46 -11.22 2.05 -27.98
C VAL A 46 -12.25 1.00 -27.53
N ALA A 47 -11.91 0.27 -26.49
CA ALA A 47 -12.79 -0.68 -25.84
C ALA A 47 -12.99 -0.26 -24.38
N GLU A 48 -14.22 -0.17 -23.92
CA GLU A 48 -14.54 0.08 -22.54
C GLU A 48 -14.32 -1.19 -21.71
N VAL A 49 -13.64 -1.04 -20.56
CA VAL A 49 -13.45 -2.09 -19.57
C VAL A 49 -14.31 -1.73 -18.37
N LYS A 50 -15.43 -2.42 -18.23
CA LYS A 50 -16.37 -2.21 -17.13
C LYS A 50 -16.43 -3.48 -16.28
N LYS A 51 -16.58 -3.27 -14.96
CA LYS A 51 -16.97 -4.32 -14.02
C LYS A 51 -18.26 -3.89 -13.36
N PRO A 52 -19.22 -4.79 -13.18
CA PRO A 52 -20.48 -4.46 -12.53
C PRO A 52 -20.28 -3.96 -11.09
N LEU A 53 -19.27 -4.49 -10.41
CA LEU A 53 -18.92 -4.18 -9.03
C LEU A 53 -17.48 -3.68 -8.94
N LEU A 54 -17.28 -2.52 -8.27
CA LEU A 54 -15.98 -1.98 -7.92
C LEU A 54 -15.96 -1.61 -6.44
N VAL A 55 -14.86 -1.89 -5.76
CA VAL A 55 -14.60 -1.46 -4.38
C VAL A 55 -13.33 -0.62 -4.33
N GLN A 56 -13.40 0.48 -3.60
CA GLN A 56 -12.25 1.35 -3.34
C GLN A 56 -12.20 1.62 -1.84
N ALA A 57 -11.07 1.31 -1.23
CA ALA A 57 -10.79 1.60 0.17
C ALA A 57 -9.69 2.66 0.25
N THR A 58 -9.73 3.49 1.28
CA THR A 58 -8.77 4.58 1.45
C THR A 58 -8.27 4.60 2.89
N LEU A 59 -6.95 4.71 3.06
CA LEU A 59 -6.27 4.95 4.32
C LEU A 59 -5.17 5.99 4.14
N PRO A 60 -4.73 6.67 5.21
CA PRO A 60 -3.53 7.48 5.18
C PRO A 60 -2.31 6.63 4.79
N ARG A 61 -1.31 7.26 4.17
CA ARG A 61 -0.07 6.57 3.78
C ARG A 61 0.80 6.16 4.97
N VAL A 62 0.62 6.84 6.09
CA VAL A 62 1.35 6.58 7.34
C VAL A 62 0.34 6.66 8.48
N VAL A 63 0.43 5.72 9.40
CA VAL A 63 -0.34 5.68 10.64
C VAL A 63 0.58 5.40 11.82
N SER A 64 0.14 5.80 13.02
CA SER A 64 0.91 5.60 14.24
C SER A 64 0.51 4.30 14.93
N THR A 65 1.45 3.74 15.70
CA THR A 65 1.16 2.61 16.60
C THR A 65 0.12 3.00 17.67
N ASP A 66 -0.68 2.02 18.11
CA ASP A 66 -1.76 2.17 19.09
C ASP A 66 -2.91 3.12 18.67
N GLU A 67 -2.94 3.57 17.41
CA GLU A 67 -3.99 4.43 16.85
C GLU A 67 -5.20 3.62 16.39
N GLU A 68 -6.39 4.19 16.50
CA GLU A 68 -7.58 3.68 15.82
C GLU A 68 -7.83 4.49 14.55
N VAL A 69 -7.97 3.79 13.43
CA VAL A 69 -8.19 4.41 12.12
C VAL A 69 -9.51 3.95 11.52
N GLU A 70 -10.20 4.87 10.90
CA GLU A 70 -11.37 4.57 10.09
C GLU A 70 -10.96 4.21 8.67
N LEU A 71 -11.52 3.12 8.16
CA LEU A 71 -11.35 2.63 6.81
C LEU A 71 -12.65 2.87 6.02
N PRO A 72 -12.81 4.00 5.36
CA PRO A 72 -13.92 4.22 4.45
C PRO A 72 -13.73 3.35 3.20
N VAL A 73 -14.76 2.64 2.85
CA VAL A 73 -14.85 1.75 1.70
C VAL A 73 -16.00 2.21 0.83
N THR A 74 -15.69 2.74 -0.35
CA THR A 74 -16.69 3.10 -1.35
C THR A 74 -16.93 1.89 -2.26
N VAL A 75 -18.20 1.51 -2.37
CA VAL A 75 -18.67 0.43 -3.23
C VAL A 75 -19.46 1.03 -4.37
N PHE A 76 -19.05 0.74 -5.59
CA PHE A 76 -19.72 1.19 -6.80
C PHE A 76 -20.44 0.01 -7.46
N ALA A 77 -21.74 0.09 -7.61
CA ALA A 77 -22.53 -0.74 -8.51
C ALA A 77 -22.68 0.00 -9.84
N LEU A 78 -21.94 -0.43 -10.86
CA LEU A 78 -21.87 0.26 -12.15
C LEU A 78 -22.96 -0.24 -13.11
N GLU A 79 -23.60 -1.35 -12.79
CA GLU A 79 -24.71 -1.92 -13.54
C GLU A 79 -25.91 -2.17 -12.61
N LYS A 80 -27.09 -2.25 -13.21
CA LYS A 80 -28.31 -2.63 -12.47
C LYS A 80 -28.27 -4.11 -12.10
N GLY A 81 -28.77 -4.46 -10.93
CA GLY A 81 -28.93 -5.86 -10.53
C GLY A 81 -27.75 -6.48 -9.80
N VAL A 82 -26.75 -5.68 -9.38
CA VAL A 82 -25.67 -6.15 -8.52
C VAL A 82 -26.24 -6.73 -7.20
N GLY A 83 -27.28 -6.12 -6.66
CA GLY A 83 -28.07 -6.65 -5.54
C GLY A 83 -27.31 -6.63 -4.22
N LYS A 84 -27.29 -7.78 -3.56
CA LYS A 84 -26.62 -7.98 -2.28
C LYS A 84 -25.11 -8.05 -2.47
N ILE A 85 -24.37 -7.24 -1.72
CA ILE A 85 -22.91 -7.16 -1.77
C ILE A 85 -22.36 -7.47 -0.37
N ASP A 86 -21.54 -8.49 -0.27
CA ASP A 86 -20.86 -8.86 0.95
C ASP A 86 -19.44 -8.29 0.93
N LEU A 87 -19.14 -7.43 1.91
CA LEU A 87 -17.85 -6.79 2.12
C LEU A 87 -17.08 -7.54 3.21
N LYS A 88 -15.81 -7.80 2.95
CA LYS A 88 -14.91 -8.43 3.93
C LYS A 88 -13.59 -7.68 3.97
N VAL A 89 -13.13 -7.34 5.18
CA VAL A 89 -11.84 -6.72 5.45
C VAL A 89 -10.89 -7.76 6.03
N SER A 90 -9.68 -7.82 5.51
CA SER A 90 -8.55 -8.57 6.06
C SER A 90 -7.33 -7.66 6.11
N ALA A 91 -6.48 -7.87 7.10
CA ALA A 91 -5.25 -7.11 7.28
C ALA A 91 -4.17 -8.04 7.84
N ASN A 92 -2.90 -7.61 7.72
CA ASN A 92 -1.79 -8.32 8.35
C ASN A 92 -1.77 -8.09 9.87
N GLU A 93 -0.77 -8.67 10.54
CA GLU A 93 -0.59 -8.67 12.00
C GLU A 93 -0.46 -7.27 12.62
N LEU A 94 -0.14 -6.26 11.83
CA LEU A 94 -0.04 -4.87 12.29
C LEU A 94 -1.39 -4.23 12.59
N PHE A 95 -2.51 -4.88 12.21
CA PHE A 95 -3.85 -4.36 12.44
C PHE A 95 -4.77 -5.39 13.12
N SER A 96 -5.59 -4.89 14.00
CA SER A 96 -6.70 -5.62 14.62
C SER A 96 -8.02 -4.96 14.25
N ALA A 97 -9.06 -5.75 14.00
CA ALA A 97 -10.36 -5.17 13.69
C ALA A 97 -11.07 -4.70 14.97
N VAL A 98 -11.62 -3.50 14.93
CA VAL A 98 -12.50 -2.96 15.96
C VAL A 98 -13.94 -3.10 15.48
N GLY A 99 -14.57 -4.21 15.87
CA GLY A 99 -15.93 -4.57 15.44
C GLY A 99 -15.97 -5.59 14.29
N PRO A 100 -17.06 -5.64 13.52
CA PRO A 100 -17.26 -6.68 12.51
C PRO A 100 -16.29 -6.49 11.33
N ARG A 101 -15.66 -7.60 10.90
CA ARG A 101 -14.79 -7.64 9.70
C ARG A 101 -15.57 -7.82 8.40
N SER A 102 -16.87 -7.98 8.48
CA SER A 102 -17.73 -8.13 7.32
C SER A 102 -19.00 -7.32 7.50
N LYS A 103 -19.48 -6.73 6.42
CA LYS A 103 -20.75 -6.02 6.33
C LYS A 103 -21.43 -6.39 5.02
N THR A 104 -22.76 -6.37 5.03
CA THR A 104 -23.55 -6.60 3.83
C THR A 104 -24.35 -5.36 3.52
N ILE A 105 -24.34 -4.93 2.27
CA ILE A 105 -25.15 -3.84 1.74
C ILE A 105 -26.00 -4.34 0.57
N ALA A 106 -27.00 -3.58 0.18
CA ALA A 106 -27.84 -3.92 -0.96
C ALA A 106 -27.99 -2.72 -1.88
N LEU A 107 -27.45 -2.82 -3.10
CA LEU A 107 -27.61 -1.82 -4.14
C LEU A 107 -28.47 -2.39 -5.29
N SER A 108 -29.74 -2.01 -5.31
CA SER A 108 -30.69 -2.48 -6.32
C SER A 108 -30.59 -1.74 -7.65
N GLN A 109 -29.96 -0.57 -7.63
CA GLN A 109 -29.72 0.26 -8.81
C GLN A 109 -28.22 0.59 -8.92
N SER A 110 -27.80 1.07 -10.08
CA SER A 110 -26.45 1.64 -10.23
C SER A 110 -26.28 2.84 -9.29
N GLY A 111 -25.19 2.89 -8.58
CA GLY A 111 -24.89 3.92 -7.58
C GLY A 111 -23.67 3.58 -6.76
N GLU A 112 -23.46 4.38 -5.74
CA GLU A 112 -22.37 4.18 -4.79
C GLU A 112 -22.88 4.22 -3.34
N GLU A 113 -22.17 3.49 -2.49
CA GLU A 113 -22.42 3.50 -1.04
C GLU A 113 -21.06 3.45 -0.31
N VAL A 114 -20.96 4.24 0.76
CA VAL A 114 -19.76 4.28 1.60
C VAL A 114 -20.02 3.51 2.89
N VAL A 115 -19.17 2.53 3.15
CA VAL A 115 -19.22 1.71 4.38
C VAL A 115 -17.92 1.88 5.13
N THR A 116 -17.98 2.28 6.40
CA THR A 116 -16.78 2.47 7.22
C THR A 116 -16.52 1.25 8.10
N PHE A 117 -15.29 0.76 8.10
CA PHE A 117 -14.75 -0.18 9.07
C PHE A 117 -13.79 0.55 10.00
N ARG A 118 -13.53 -0.03 11.18
CA ARG A 118 -12.52 0.49 12.11
C ARG A 118 -11.44 -0.55 12.35
N LEU A 119 -10.21 -0.08 12.33
CA LEU A 119 -9.01 -0.88 12.57
C LEU A 119 -8.22 -0.24 13.69
N LYS A 120 -7.68 -1.05 14.58
CA LYS A 120 -6.68 -0.63 15.56
C LYS A 120 -5.31 -1.02 15.02
N VAL A 121 -4.39 -0.07 15.03
CA VAL A 121 -2.99 -0.28 14.71
C VAL A 121 -2.32 -0.90 15.95
N ASN A 122 -1.62 -2.02 15.78
CA ASN A 122 -0.91 -2.69 16.85
C ASN A 122 0.41 -1.96 17.19
N LYS A 123 1.15 -2.45 18.18
CA LYS A 123 2.39 -1.79 18.67
C LYS A 123 3.60 -1.99 17.76
N GLU A 124 3.52 -2.87 16.80
CA GLU A 124 4.63 -3.17 15.90
C GLU A 124 4.67 -2.19 14.73
N THR A 125 5.88 -1.82 14.32
CA THR A 125 6.13 -0.95 13.17
C THR A 125 6.46 -1.76 11.92
N GLY A 126 6.19 -1.23 10.75
CA GLY A 126 6.47 -1.90 9.49
C GLY A 126 5.50 -1.54 8.37
N VAL A 127 5.44 -2.39 7.35
CA VAL A 127 4.52 -2.21 6.22
C VAL A 127 3.19 -2.87 6.53
N GLY A 128 2.19 -2.04 6.74
CA GLY A 128 0.81 -2.44 6.92
C GLY A 128 0.15 -2.81 5.59
N LYS A 129 -0.63 -3.90 5.58
CA LYS A 129 -1.39 -4.35 4.41
C LYS A 129 -2.83 -4.57 4.79
N VAL A 130 -3.72 -3.87 4.10
CA VAL A 130 -5.17 -4.00 4.28
C VAL A 130 -5.80 -4.36 2.94
N ARG A 131 -6.63 -5.39 2.93
CA ARG A 131 -7.36 -5.86 1.77
C ARG A 131 -8.85 -5.83 2.04
N VAL A 132 -9.59 -5.22 1.16
CA VAL A 132 -11.06 -5.21 1.15
C VAL A 132 -11.54 -6.00 -0.05
N THR A 133 -12.41 -6.95 0.19
CA THR A 133 -13.05 -7.76 -0.86
C THR A 133 -14.54 -7.47 -0.84
N ALA A 134 -15.09 -7.14 -2.00
CA ALA A 134 -16.53 -7.04 -2.24
C ALA A 134 -16.96 -8.19 -3.15
N THR A 135 -18.00 -8.92 -2.76
CA THR A 135 -18.56 -10.03 -3.56
C THR A 135 -20.06 -9.85 -3.74
N SER A 136 -20.54 -10.08 -4.93
CA SER A 136 -21.96 -10.15 -5.29
C SER A 136 -22.17 -11.38 -6.16
N SER A 137 -23.42 -11.70 -6.52
CA SER A 137 -23.83 -12.91 -7.24
C SER A 137 -23.09 -13.20 -8.55
N GLY A 138 -21.80 -13.51 -8.50
CA GLY A 138 -20.95 -13.86 -9.65
C GLY A 138 -19.79 -12.88 -9.88
N ASP A 139 -19.80 -11.70 -9.25
CA ASP A 139 -18.77 -10.68 -9.39
C ASP A 139 -17.98 -10.48 -8.10
N SER A 140 -16.70 -10.16 -8.27
CA SER A 140 -15.83 -9.81 -7.14
C SER A 140 -14.92 -8.64 -7.49
N SER A 141 -14.69 -7.80 -6.50
CA SER A 141 -13.75 -6.68 -6.57
C SER A 141 -12.88 -6.66 -5.32
N VAL A 142 -11.61 -6.30 -5.49
CA VAL A 142 -10.63 -6.25 -4.40
C VAL A 142 -9.92 -4.92 -4.44
N SER A 143 -9.77 -4.29 -3.27
CA SER A 143 -8.93 -3.12 -3.04
C SER A 143 -7.85 -3.49 -2.04
N GLU A 144 -6.59 -3.23 -2.37
CA GLU A 144 -5.45 -3.46 -1.49
C GLU A 144 -4.76 -2.14 -1.21
N ILE A 145 -4.39 -1.94 0.04
CA ILE A 145 -3.69 -0.75 0.52
C ILE A 145 -2.43 -1.22 1.24
N GLU A 146 -1.31 -0.63 0.88
CA GLU A 146 -0.07 -0.71 1.64
C GLU A 146 0.23 0.66 2.24
N LEU A 147 0.60 0.67 3.52
CA LEU A 147 0.90 1.89 4.27
C LEU A 147 1.99 1.64 5.31
N ASP A 148 2.67 2.70 5.73
CA ASP A 148 3.70 2.60 6.76
C ASP A 148 3.10 2.76 8.16
N VAL A 149 3.39 1.82 9.04
CA VAL A 149 3.12 1.93 10.48
C VAL A 149 4.40 2.40 11.17
N ARG A 150 4.35 3.56 11.81
CA ARG A 150 5.53 4.19 12.44
C ARG A 150 5.23 4.60 13.87
N GLU A 151 6.28 4.71 14.67
CA GLU A 151 6.17 5.33 15.98
C GLU A 151 5.74 6.80 15.84
N PRO A 152 4.81 7.28 16.69
CA PRO A 152 4.31 8.66 16.62
C PRO A 152 5.36 9.71 17.00
N ASN A 153 6.33 9.32 17.82
CA ASN A 153 7.36 10.21 18.32
C ASN A 153 8.72 9.90 17.69
N PRO A 154 9.50 10.93 17.30
CA PRO A 154 10.87 10.71 16.86
C PRO A 154 11.70 10.17 18.00
N TYR A 155 12.70 9.35 17.68
CA TYR A 155 13.68 8.91 18.67
C TYR A 155 14.41 10.10 19.26
N VAL A 156 14.39 10.20 20.60
CA VAL A 156 15.18 11.16 21.34
C VAL A 156 16.44 10.46 21.86
N THR A 157 17.60 10.90 21.38
CA THR A 157 18.88 10.39 21.86
C THR A 157 19.42 11.35 22.90
N THR A 158 19.64 10.85 24.11
CA THR A 158 20.39 11.54 25.16
C THR A 158 21.76 10.92 25.30
N SER A 159 22.79 11.75 25.39
CA SER A 159 24.17 11.32 25.62
C SER A 159 24.63 11.91 26.95
N GLU A 160 25.20 11.08 27.79
CA GLU A 160 25.78 11.50 29.08
C GLU A 160 27.23 11.00 29.13
N ASP A 161 28.15 11.89 29.40
CA ASP A 161 29.59 11.60 29.52
C ASP A 161 29.99 11.63 30.98
N TYR A 162 30.69 10.61 31.41
CA TYR A 162 31.19 10.47 32.78
C TYR A 162 32.70 10.20 32.78
N MET A 163 33.41 10.85 33.69
CA MET A 163 34.78 10.51 33.98
C MET A 163 34.81 9.52 35.12
N LEU A 164 35.30 8.31 34.87
CA LEU A 164 35.41 7.25 35.86
C LEU A 164 36.82 7.20 36.47
N GLU A 165 36.93 7.56 37.74
CA GLU A 165 38.18 7.41 38.47
C GLU A 165 38.44 5.97 38.90
N PRO A 166 39.73 5.56 39.03
CA PRO A 166 40.06 4.23 39.50
C PRO A 166 39.40 3.89 40.84
N GLY A 167 38.76 2.74 40.92
CA GLY A 167 38.06 2.27 42.13
C GLY A 167 36.72 2.93 42.43
N LYS A 168 36.22 3.79 41.55
CA LYS A 168 34.89 4.41 41.68
C LYS A 168 33.84 3.69 40.85
N THR A 169 32.60 3.79 41.30
CA THR A 169 31.45 3.25 40.60
C THR A 169 30.49 4.39 40.23
N ILE A 170 29.97 4.37 39.02
CA ILE A 170 28.97 5.32 38.55
C ILE A 170 27.67 4.54 38.27
N ALA A 171 26.58 5.04 38.83
CA ALA A 171 25.25 4.50 38.54
C ALA A 171 24.71 5.12 37.22
N LEU A 172 24.48 4.28 36.23
CA LEU A 172 23.84 4.70 34.99
C LEU A 172 22.32 4.80 35.18
N ARG A 173 21.69 5.75 34.52
CA ARG A 173 20.22 5.83 34.52
C ARG A 173 19.62 4.61 33.83
N PRO A 174 18.64 3.93 34.46
CA PRO A 174 17.96 2.85 33.80
C PRO A 174 17.20 3.39 32.58
N LEU A 175 17.24 2.64 31.49
CA LEU A 175 16.34 2.90 30.37
C LEU A 175 14.88 2.74 30.83
N LYS A 176 14.09 3.77 30.65
CA LYS A 176 12.65 3.67 30.83
C LYS A 176 12.03 3.25 29.51
N ASP A 177 11.31 2.14 29.57
CA ASP A 177 10.50 1.60 28.49
C ASP A 177 11.24 1.23 27.18
N THR A 178 10.72 1.39 26.05
CA THR A 178 11.22 0.92 24.76
C THR A 178 12.38 1.75 24.23
N GLY A 179 13.61 1.35 24.47
CA GLY A 179 14.79 2.05 23.95
C GLY A 179 16.00 1.15 23.85
N SER A 180 17.03 1.60 23.14
CA SER A 180 18.36 0.98 23.14
C SER A 180 19.38 1.90 23.79
N ALA A 181 20.29 1.36 24.59
CA ALA A 181 21.41 2.10 25.14
C ALA A 181 22.72 1.53 24.60
N LYS A 182 23.64 2.42 24.30
CA LYS A 182 25.02 2.08 23.97
C LYS A 182 25.92 2.65 25.05
N LEU A 183 26.73 1.79 25.68
CA LEU A 183 27.76 2.18 26.61
C LEU A 183 29.12 2.09 25.90
N GLU A 184 29.84 3.20 25.86
CA GLU A 184 31.21 3.26 25.37
C GLU A 184 32.16 3.55 26.52
N LEU A 185 33.19 2.72 26.68
CA LEU A 185 34.28 2.89 27.64
C LEU A 185 35.56 3.19 26.87
N SER A 186 36.20 4.31 27.15
CA SER A 186 37.45 4.71 26.51
C SER A 186 38.43 5.27 27.53
N SER A 187 39.71 4.98 27.36
CA SER A 187 40.78 5.63 28.10
C SER A 187 41.23 6.95 27.49
N ILE A 188 40.66 7.32 26.34
CA ILE A 188 40.95 8.56 25.62
C ILE A 188 39.61 9.29 25.48
N PRO A 189 39.55 10.64 25.65
CA PRO A 189 38.32 11.40 25.38
C PRO A 189 37.79 11.07 24.00
N SER A 190 36.58 10.54 23.94
CA SER A 190 35.99 10.12 22.67
C SER A 190 35.60 11.36 21.83
N ALA A 191 36.21 11.49 20.67
CA ALA A 191 35.58 12.29 19.63
C ALA A 191 34.45 11.44 19.04
N ASP A 192 33.20 11.80 19.30
CA ASP A 192 32.03 11.11 18.71
C ASP A 192 31.97 11.32 17.20
N LEU A 193 32.88 10.62 16.51
CA LEU A 193 33.00 10.64 15.06
C LEU A 193 31.80 9.94 14.42
N THR A 194 31.25 8.91 15.07
CA THR A 194 30.13 8.12 14.53
C THR A 194 28.89 9.01 14.35
N ARG A 195 28.56 9.82 15.36
CA ARG A 195 27.42 10.72 15.33
C ARG A 195 27.60 11.85 14.29
N ARG A 196 28.83 12.36 14.15
CA ARG A 196 29.14 13.37 13.13
C ARG A 196 29.08 12.77 11.72
N MET A 197 29.55 11.54 11.53
CA MET A 197 29.47 10.83 10.25
C MET A 197 28.01 10.51 9.89
N GLU A 198 27.19 10.04 10.82
CA GLU A 198 25.75 9.82 10.59
C GLU A 198 25.03 11.11 10.21
N TYR A 199 25.35 12.22 10.84
CA TYR A 199 24.80 13.52 10.49
C TYR A 199 25.16 13.92 9.03
N LEU A 200 26.43 13.78 8.65
CA LEU A 200 26.91 14.11 7.32
C LEU A 200 26.29 13.23 6.23
N VAL A 201 26.03 11.95 6.54
CA VAL A 201 25.42 11.00 5.58
C VAL A 201 23.91 11.23 5.44
N ARG A 202 23.23 11.65 6.50
CA ARG A 202 21.77 11.84 6.51
C ARG A 202 21.33 13.24 6.12
N TYR A 203 22.23 14.21 6.13
CA TYR A 203 21.86 15.58 5.80
C TYR A 203 21.67 15.71 4.29
N PRO A 204 20.45 16.00 3.81
CA PRO A 204 20.24 16.25 2.38
C PRO A 204 20.88 17.59 2.03
N HIS A 205 21.74 17.54 1.03
CA HIS A 205 22.33 18.73 0.41
C HIS A 205 21.38 19.35 -0.60
#